data_00e3dbe3f674a9aae00011a441a05ba8
#
_entry.id   00e3dbe3f674a9aae00011a441a05ba8
#
_cell.length_a   1.000
_cell.length_b   1.000
_cell.length_c   1.000
_cell.angle_alpha   90.00
_cell.angle_beta   90.00
_cell.angle_gamma   90.00
#
_symmetry.space_group_name_H-M   'P 1'
#
loop_
_entity.id
_entity.type
_entity.pdbx_description
1 polymer ?
#
loop_
_entity_poly.entity_id
_entity_poly.type
_entity_poly.pdbx_seq_one_letter_code
_entity_poly.pdbx_strand_id
1 'polypeptide(L)'
;MKAKVNKSTCNQRLSHLCPEFSGESSFKIIAVVGPMAAGKNYICSQLEKEGWFTVDADLLVHDAIEMAKERILDTFTPYAEQQNLKLTRNDGSIDRHALGQLLFSIPKLLTIQESIVYPIITTKIEDIIGQHEKTIINATVLYKTPELLARCEKILYVTAPFFTRLQRARIRDHLPVTQILRRFYTQRNLFKEYKKSGIPVEIIFNK
;
A
#
# COMPACT_ATOMS: atom_id res chain seq x y z
N MET A 1 -13.94 1.08 22.71
CA MET A 1 -14.75 1.75 21.67
C MET A 1 -15.10 0.74 20.58
N LYS A 2 -16.39 0.50 20.32
CA LYS A 2 -16.84 -0.43 19.27
C LYS A 2 -16.69 0.27 17.91
N ALA A 3 -15.96 -0.35 16.97
CA ALA A 3 -15.87 0.15 15.60
C ALA A 3 -17.27 0.16 14.98
N LYS A 4 -17.75 1.31 14.51
CA LYS A 4 -19.01 1.40 13.75
C LYS A 4 -18.82 0.66 12.42
N VAL A 5 -19.49 -0.45 12.25
CA VAL A 5 -19.57 -1.17 10.98
C VAL A 5 -20.70 -0.56 10.17
N ASN A 6 -20.38 0.30 9.24
CA ASN A 6 -21.38 0.86 8.33
C ASN A 6 -21.57 -0.12 7.15
N LYS A 7 -22.73 -0.78 7.10
CA LYS A 7 -23.10 -1.76 6.05
C LYS A 7 -23.74 -1.05 4.85
N SER A 8 -23.18 0.04 4.37
CA SER A 8 -23.71 0.67 3.15
C SER A 8 -23.32 -0.14 1.91
N THR A 9 -24.29 -0.55 1.15
CA THR A 9 -24.16 -1.17 -0.17
C THR A 9 -23.51 -0.18 -1.13
N CYS A 10 -22.58 -0.66 -1.96
CA CYS A 10 -21.62 0.06 -2.80
C CYS A 10 -22.20 1.01 -3.89
N ASN A 11 -23.48 1.39 -3.83
CA ASN A 11 -24.16 2.29 -4.79
C ASN A 11 -24.63 3.62 -4.18
N GLN A 12 -24.37 3.86 -2.89
CA GLN A 12 -24.62 5.20 -2.30
C GLN A 12 -23.38 6.06 -2.50
N ARG A 13 -23.59 7.34 -2.84
CA ARG A 13 -22.50 8.33 -2.98
C ARG A 13 -21.60 8.27 -1.74
N LEU A 14 -20.30 8.10 -1.97
CA LEU A 14 -19.30 8.00 -0.91
C LEU A 14 -19.02 9.35 -0.20
N SER A 15 -19.77 10.41 -0.55
CA SER A 15 -19.67 11.74 0.06
C SER A 15 -19.78 11.75 1.58
N HIS A 16 -20.52 10.78 2.17
CA HIS A 16 -20.58 10.63 3.63
C HIS A 16 -19.30 10.00 4.23
N LEU A 17 -18.39 9.46 3.40
CA LEU A 17 -17.09 8.94 3.83
C LEU A 17 -16.03 10.06 3.90
N CYS A 18 -16.30 11.20 3.26
CA CYS A 18 -15.48 12.39 3.44
C CYS A 18 -15.72 12.92 4.85
N PRO A 19 -14.70 12.93 5.73
CA PRO A 19 -14.89 13.46 7.08
C PRO A 19 -15.33 14.91 7.01
N GLU A 20 -16.28 15.33 7.87
CA GLU A 20 -16.43 16.75 8.24
C GLU A 20 -15.16 17.11 9.00
N PHE A 21 -14.28 17.85 8.35
CA PHE A 21 -12.96 18.17 8.87
C PHE A 21 -13.06 19.28 9.91
N SER A 22 -12.70 18.97 11.14
CA SER A 22 -12.63 19.91 12.28
C SER A 22 -11.19 20.35 12.54
N GLY A 23 -10.49 20.92 11.56
CA GLY A 23 -9.11 21.37 11.75
C GLY A 23 -8.67 22.41 10.73
N GLU A 24 -7.83 23.35 11.14
CA GLU A 24 -7.27 24.45 10.34
C GLU A 24 -6.17 24.01 9.34
N SER A 25 -5.96 22.70 9.13
CA SER A 25 -5.01 22.23 8.11
C SER A 25 -5.57 22.50 6.72
N SER A 26 -4.82 23.27 5.91
CA SER A 26 -5.18 23.55 4.52
C SER A 26 -5.16 22.28 3.64
N PHE A 27 -4.52 21.21 4.08
CA PHE A 27 -4.38 19.96 3.34
C PHE A 27 -5.11 18.83 4.07
N LYS A 28 -5.96 18.12 3.32
CA LYS A 28 -6.73 16.97 3.80
C LYS A 28 -6.10 15.69 3.31
N ILE A 29 -5.67 14.82 4.22
CA ILE A 29 -4.98 13.58 3.87
C ILE A 29 -5.74 12.40 4.47
N ILE A 30 -6.10 11.42 3.64
CA ILE A 30 -6.70 10.17 4.08
C ILE A 30 -5.91 8.98 3.57
N ALA A 31 -5.89 7.90 4.34
CA ALA A 31 -5.33 6.64 3.90
C ALA A 31 -6.43 5.70 3.40
N VAL A 32 -6.30 5.17 2.18
CA VAL A 32 -7.12 4.06 1.69
C VAL A 32 -6.27 2.80 1.75
N VAL A 33 -6.56 1.96 2.72
CA VAL A 33 -5.77 0.77 3.02
C VAL A 33 -6.63 -0.49 3.01
N GLY A 34 -5.98 -1.64 2.97
CA GLY A 34 -6.71 -2.90 3.02
C GLY A 34 -5.97 -4.01 2.29
N PRO A 35 -6.39 -5.26 2.49
CA PRO A 35 -5.70 -6.40 1.95
C PRO A 35 -5.80 -6.49 0.43
N MET A 36 -4.95 -7.33 -0.15
CA MET A 36 -4.92 -7.65 -1.58
C MET A 36 -6.31 -7.99 -2.12
N ALA A 37 -6.63 -7.42 -3.29
CA ALA A 37 -7.89 -7.61 -4.01
C ALA A 37 -9.18 -7.15 -3.25
N ALA A 38 -9.05 -6.33 -2.21
CA ALA A 38 -10.19 -5.74 -1.50
C ALA A 38 -10.92 -4.67 -2.32
N GLY A 39 -10.29 -4.10 -3.36
CA GLY A 39 -10.85 -3.07 -4.22
C GLY A 39 -10.52 -1.64 -3.79
N LYS A 40 -9.35 -1.43 -3.19
CA LYS A 40 -8.86 -0.09 -2.83
C LYS A 40 -8.93 0.90 -4.00
N ASN A 41 -8.40 0.52 -5.17
CA ASN A 41 -8.39 1.38 -6.35
C ASN A 41 -9.79 1.78 -6.82
N TYR A 42 -10.79 0.90 -6.65
CA TYR A 42 -12.17 1.25 -6.93
C TYR A 42 -12.66 2.35 -5.98
N ILE A 43 -12.37 2.25 -4.69
CA ILE A 43 -12.74 3.28 -3.71
C ILE A 43 -12.02 4.59 -4.01
N CYS A 44 -10.72 4.54 -4.32
CA CYS A 44 -9.95 5.71 -4.74
C CYS A 44 -10.59 6.39 -5.96
N SER A 45 -10.93 5.62 -7.01
CA SER A 45 -11.53 6.17 -8.22
C SER A 45 -12.92 6.81 -8.01
N GLN A 46 -13.66 6.41 -6.97
CA GLN A 46 -14.90 7.09 -6.60
C GLN A 46 -14.62 8.42 -5.90
N LEU A 47 -13.64 8.45 -4.98
CA LEU A 47 -13.24 9.67 -4.27
C LEU A 47 -12.57 10.69 -5.22
N GLU A 48 -11.85 10.24 -6.24
CA GLU A 48 -11.30 11.12 -7.29
C GLU A 48 -12.38 11.92 -8.02
N LYS A 49 -13.57 11.35 -8.22
CA LYS A 49 -14.72 12.08 -8.79
C LYS A 49 -15.24 13.18 -7.87
N GLU A 50 -14.87 13.13 -6.58
CA GLU A 50 -15.19 14.14 -5.56
C GLU A 50 -14.02 15.12 -5.32
N GLY A 51 -13.02 15.13 -6.21
CA GLY A 51 -11.92 16.06 -6.20
C GLY A 51 -10.72 15.66 -5.35
N TRP A 52 -10.62 14.38 -4.98
CA TRP A 52 -9.43 13.85 -4.30
C TRP A 52 -8.36 13.46 -5.31
N PHE A 53 -7.10 13.69 -4.95
CA PHE A 53 -5.94 13.19 -5.69
C PHE A 53 -5.43 11.90 -5.04
N THR A 54 -5.26 10.83 -5.82
CA THR A 54 -4.76 9.54 -5.31
C THR A 54 -3.29 9.35 -5.64
N VAL A 55 -2.49 9.06 -4.62
CA VAL A 55 -1.13 8.54 -4.78
C VAL A 55 -1.11 7.06 -4.40
N ASP A 56 -0.65 6.20 -5.31
CA ASP A 56 -0.49 4.77 -5.08
C ASP A 56 0.94 4.49 -4.58
N ALA A 57 1.08 4.33 -3.27
CA ALA A 57 2.37 4.07 -2.64
C ALA A 57 2.96 2.70 -3.04
N ASP A 58 2.12 1.71 -3.37
CA ASP A 58 2.60 0.40 -3.81
C ASP A 58 3.27 0.51 -5.21
N LEU A 59 2.84 1.46 -6.06
CA LEU A 59 3.50 1.75 -7.35
C LEU A 59 4.80 2.55 -7.16
N LEU A 60 4.83 3.50 -6.24
CA LEU A 60 6.04 4.30 -5.97
C LEU A 60 7.22 3.45 -5.48
N VAL A 61 6.97 2.28 -4.88
CA VAL A 61 8.04 1.33 -4.53
C VAL A 61 8.89 0.97 -5.75
N HIS A 62 8.29 0.82 -6.91
CA HIS A 62 9.01 0.44 -8.14
C HIS A 62 9.98 1.55 -8.58
N ASP A 63 9.52 2.79 -8.55
CA ASP A 63 10.35 3.95 -8.89
C ASP A 63 11.46 4.15 -7.85
N ALA A 64 11.12 4.00 -6.56
CA ALA A 64 12.08 4.15 -5.48
C ALA A 64 13.20 3.10 -5.54
N ILE A 65 12.89 1.87 -5.97
CA ILE A 65 13.90 0.82 -6.22
C ILE A 65 14.86 1.24 -7.33
N GLU A 66 14.36 1.79 -8.45
CA GLU A 66 15.23 2.26 -9.53
C GLU A 66 16.04 3.50 -9.14
N MET A 67 15.45 4.44 -8.39
CA MET A 67 16.18 5.60 -7.86
C MET A 67 17.30 5.20 -6.89
N ALA A 68 17.09 4.15 -6.11
CA ALA A 68 18.07 3.60 -5.18
C ALA A 68 18.94 2.50 -5.79
N LYS A 69 18.93 2.33 -7.13
CA LYS A 69 19.54 1.21 -7.83
C LYS A 69 20.97 0.90 -7.39
N GLU A 70 21.86 1.89 -7.37
CA GLU A 70 23.26 1.68 -7.00
C GLU A 70 23.34 1.12 -5.58
N ARG A 71 22.67 1.75 -4.62
CA ARG A 71 22.66 1.32 -3.22
C ARG A 71 22.05 -0.07 -3.05
N ILE A 72 21.03 -0.41 -3.83
CA ILE A 72 20.41 -1.74 -3.83
C ILE A 72 21.39 -2.79 -4.36
N LEU A 73 22.05 -2.51 -5.49
CA LEU A 73 23.02 -3.43 -6.06
C LEU A 73 24.22 -3.64 -5.12
N ASP A 74 24.80 -2.57 -4.57
CA ASP A 74 25.91 -2.65 -3.62
C ASP A 74 25.55 -3.50 -2.39
N THR A 75 24.31 -3.33 -1.90
CA THR A 75 23.87 -4.02 -0.68
C THR A 75 23.54 -5.49 -0.94
N PHE A 76 22.88 -5.81 -2.05
CA PHE A 76 22.25 -7.12 -2.23
C PHE A 76 23.00 -8.06 -3.20
N THR A 77 23.89 -7.56 -4.07
CA THR A 77 24.65 -8.41 -5.01
C THR A 77 25.42 -9.52 -4.29
N PRO A 78 26.12 -9.28 -3.17
CA PRO A 78 26.84 -10.36 -2.49
C PRO A 78 25.95 -11.53 -2.03
N TYR A 79 24.71 -11.23 -1.65
CA TYR A 79 23.73 -12.25 -1.26
C TYR A 79 23.09 -12.93 -2.45
N ALA A 80 22.89 -12.20 -3.55
CA ALA A 80 22.31 -12.72 -4.79
C ALA A 80 23.26 -13.71 -5.46
N GLU A 81 24.56 -13.42 -5.48
CA GLU A 81 25.58 -14.31 -6.04
C GLU A 81 25.62 -15.66 -5.30
N GLN A 82 25.47 -15.68 -3.98
CA GLN A 82 25.37 -16.91 -3.19
C GLN A 82 24.19 -17.82 -3.59
N GLN A 83 23.15 -17.23 -4.20
CA GLN A 83 21.96 -17.94 -4.68
C GLN A 83 21.91 -18.07 -6.21
N ASN A 84 22.98 -17.74 -6.92
CA ASN A 84 23.05 -17.72 -8.38
C ASN A 84 21.93 -16.83 -9.00
N LEU A 85 21.59 -15.73 -8.35
CA LEU A 85 20.61 -14.75 -8.82
C LEU A 85 21.31 -13.56 -9.45
N LYS A 86 20.80 -13.09 -10.60
CA LYS A 86 21.22 -11.84 -11.23
C LYS A 86 20.17 -10.76 -10.93
N LEU A 87 20.56 -9.67 -10.27
CA LEU A 87 19.66 -8.60 -9.87
C LEU A 87 19.41 -7.55 -10.96
N THR A 88 20.12 -7.63 -12.08
CA THR A 88 19.97 -6.70 -13.21
C THR A 88 19.47 -7.41 -14.45
N ARG A 89 18.60 -6.73 -15.21
CA ARG A 89 18.18 -7.13 -16.56
C ARG A 89 19.22 -6.72 -17.60
N ASN A 90 18.98 -7.11 -18.87
CA ASN A 90 19.87 -6.78 -19.98
C ASN A 90 19.90 -5.28 -20.31
N ASP A 91 18.83 -4.54 -20.00
CA ASP A 91 18.74 -3.09 -20.15
C ASP A 91 19.37 -2.32 -18.98
N GLY A 92 19.96 -3.05 -18.03
CA GLY A 92 20.58 -2.50 -16.85
C GLY A 92 19.59 -2.13 -15.72
N SER A 93 18.28 -2.25 -15.91
CA SER A 93 17.29 -2.04 -14.84
C SER A 93 17.34 -3.15 -13.79
N ILE A 94 16.77 -2.88 -12.58
CA ILE A 94 16.68 -3.89 -11.52
C ILE A 94 15.66 -4.97 -11.92
N ASP A 95 16.08 -6.23 -11.82
CA ASP A 95 15.16 -7.36 -11.88
C ASP A 95 14.43 -7.51 -10.54
N ARG A 96 13.24 -6.88 -10.47
CA ARG A 96 12.40 -6.91 -9.26
C ARG A 96 11.92 -8.29 -8.87
N HIS A 97 11.84 -9.23 -9.85
CA HIS A 97 11.47 -10.61 -9.56
C HIS A 97 12.62 -11.32 -8.83
N ALA A 98 13.84 -11.21 -9.34
CA ALA A 98 15.04 -11.77 -8.72
C ALA A 98 15.30 -11.12 -7.34
N LEU A 99 15.19 -9.79 -7.25
CA LEU A 99 15.29 -9.08 -5.97
C LEU A 99 14.24 -9.58 -4.98
N GLY A 100 12.98 -9.68 -5.39
CA GLY A 100 11.89 -10.21 -4.55
C GLY A 100 12.17 -11.64 -4.08
N GLN A 101 12.64 -12.52 -4.96
CA GLN A 101 13.02 -13.88 -4.60
C GLN A 101 14.10 -13.90 -3.52
N LEU A 102 15.15 -13.10 -3.66
CA LEU A 102 16.20 -12.94 -2.66
C LEU A 102 15.67 -12.46 -1.32
N LEU A 103 14.88 -11.39 -1.31
CA LEU A 103 14.33 -10.79 -0.10
C LEU A 103 13.39 -11.73 0.66
N PHE A 104 12.62 -12.55 -0.07
CA PHE A 104 11.75 -13.56 0.55
C PHE A 104 12.51 -14.77 1.08
N SER A 105 13.68 -15.09 0.52
CA SER A 105 14.52 -16.19 1.01
C SER A 105 15.26 -15.83 2.30
N ILE A 106 15.59 -14.54 2.50
CA ILE A 106 16.34 -14.04 3.66
C ILE A 106 15.56 -12.87 4.29
N PRO A 107 14.67 -13.12 5.28
CA PRO A 107 13.78 -12.08 5.83
C PRO A 107 14.47 -10.81 6.36
N LYS A 108 15.72 -10.92 6.83
CA LYS A 108 16.50 -9.76 7.27
C LYS A 108 16.78 -8.76 6.15
N LEU A 109 16.93 -9.25 4.91
CA LEU A 109 17.20 -8.39 3.75
C LEU A 109 15.99 -7.52 3.39
N LEU A 110 14.78 -7.99 3.67
CA LEU A 110 13.57 -7.20 3.47
C LEU A 110 13.57 -5.92 4.34
N THR A 111 13.99 -6.02 5.60
CA THR A 111 14.10 -4.86 6.49
C THR A 111 15.16 -3.85 5.99
N ILE A 112 16.27 -4.36 5.45
CA ILE A 112 17.31 -3.50 4.86
C ILE A 112 16.76 -2.81 3.60
N GLN A 113 16.09 -3.54 2.72
CA GLN A 113 15.47 -2.96 1.52
C GLN A 113 14.44 -1.90 1.89
N GLU A 114 13.60 -2.16 2.88
CA GLU A 114 12.62 -1.20 3.39
C GLU A 114 13.29 0.08 3.91
N SER A 115 14.41 -0.02 4.63
CA SER A 115 15.16 1.14 5.12
C SER A 115 15.81 1.98 4.00
N ILE A 116 16.05 1.39 2.83
CA ILE A 116 16.57 2.10 1.65
C ILE A 116 15.41 2.79 0.90
N VAL A 117 14.30 2.10 0.71
CA VAL A 117 13.23 2.50 -0.20
C VAL A 117 12.21 3.43 0.46
N TYR A 118 11.85 3.20 1.73
CA TYR A 118 10.81 3.99 2.38
C TYR A 118 11.11 5.49 2.53
N PRO A 119 12.34 5.93 2.83
CA PRO A 119 12.64 7.36 2.85
C PRO A 119 12.36 8.04 1.51
N ILE A 120 12.70 7.38 0.40
CA ILE A 120 12.45 7.90 -0.96
C ILE A 120 10.95 8.02 -1.23
N ILE A 121 10.17 7.00 -0.85
CA ILE A 121 8.71 7.01 -1.00
C ILE A 121 8.09 8.11 -0.14
N THR A 122 8.55 8.26 1.11
CA THR A 122 8.06 9.30 2.03
C THR A 122 8.26 10.68 1.44
N THR A 123 9.47 11.00 0.96
CA THR A 123 9.76 12.28 0.32
C THR A 123 8.85 12.53 -0.88
N LYS A 124 8.71 11.54 -1.79
CA LYS A 124 7.84 11.68 -2.96
C LYS A 124 6.37 11.91 -2.59
N ILE A 125 5.87 11.22 -1.58
CA ILE A 125 4.48 11.39 -1.12
C ILE A 125 4.29 12.76 -0.47
N GLU A 126 5.24 13.24 0.34
CA GLU A 126 5.18 14.57 0.94
C GLU A 126 5.19 15.68 -0.13
N ASP A 127 5.99 15.54 -1.19
CA ASP A 127 5.98 16.47 -2.33
C ASP A 127 4.61 16.51 -3.01
N ILE A 128 3.97 15.35 -3.20
CA ILE A 128 2.63 15.26 -3.79
C ILE A 128 1.57 15.88 -2.86
N ILE A 129 1.65 15.60 -1.56
CA ILE A 129 0.75 16.20 -0.56
C ILE A 129 0.82 17.73 -0.61
N GLY A 130 2.01 18.30 -0.77
CA GLY A 130 2.20 19.75 -0.87
C GLY A 130 1.58 20.39 -2.12
N GLN A 131 1.24 19.60 -3.13
CA GLN A 131 0.68 20.08 -4.40
C GLN A 131 -0.85 19.94 -4.49
N HIS A 132 -1.50 19.21 -3.57
CA HIS A 132 -2.92 18.88 -3.62
C HIS A 132 -3.61 19.11 -2.28
N GLU A 133 -4.73 19.86 -2.28
CA GLU A 133 -5.50 20.14 -1.06
C GLU A 133 -6.10 18.87 -0.43
N LYS A 134 -6.47 17.88 -1.26
CA LYS A 134 -7.09 16.64 -0.85
C LYS A 134 -6.32 15.46 -1.42
N THR A 135 -5.63 14.72 -0.58
CA THR A 135 -4.77 13.61 -1.01
C THR A 135 -5.19 12.29 -0.38
N ILE A 136 -5.27 11.25 -1.20
CA ILE A 136 -5.46 9.87 -0.78
C ILE A 136 -4.13 9.15 -0.90
N ILE A 137 -3.67 8.56 0.20
CA ILE A 137 -2.54 7.61 0.16
C ILE A 137 -3.12 6.20 0.06
N ASN A 138 -3.06 5.63 -1.15
CA ASN A 138 -3.46 4.24 -1.41
C ASN A 138 -2.27 3.32 -1.16
N ALA A 139 -2.37 2.48 -0.13
CA ALA A 139 -1.30 1.54 0.23
C ALA A 139 -1.83 0.28 0.91
N THR A 140 -1.09 -0.82 0.77
CA THR A 140 -1.40 -2.04 1.53
C THR A 140 -0.77 -2.00 2.92
N VAL A 141 0.45 -1.50 3.05
CA VAL A 141 1.28 -1.59 4.27
C VAL A 141 1.76 -0.22 4.78
N LEU A 142 0.94 0.82 4.67
CA LEU A 142 1.27 2.19 5.10
C LEU A 142 1.68 2.28 6.59
N TYR A 143 1.28 1.32 7.42
CA TYR A 143 1.70 1.24 8.83
C TYR A 143 3.21 1.06 9.01
N LYS A 144 3.93 0.68 7.95
CA LYS A 144 5.41 0.59 7.95
C LYS A 144 6.10 1.93 7.75
N THR A 145 5.36 2.96 7.38
CA THR A 145 5.79 4.36 7.30
C THR A 145 4.95 5.18 8.29
N PRO A 146 5.24 5.08 9.60
CA PRO A 146 4.42 5.71 10.63
C PRO A 146 4.37 7.24 10.50
N GLU A 147 5.39 7.85 9.95
CA GLU A 147 5.46 9.29 9.67
C GLU A 147 4.38 9.71 8.67
N LEU A 148 4.27 9.01 7.54
CA LEU A 148 3.19 9.26 6.56
C LEU A 148 1.82 8.91 7.12
N LEU A 149 1.73 7.82 7.88
CA LEU A 149 0.47 7.42 8.47
C LEU A 149 -0.04 8.46 9.47
N ALA A 150 0.84 9.07 10.26
CA ALA A 150 0.51 10.13 11.20
C ALA A 150 -0.01 11.42 10.53
N ARG A 151 0.28 11.63 9.24
CA ARG A 151 -0.28 12.76 8.46
C ARG A 151 -1.74 12.54 8.08
N CYS A 152 -2.22 11.30 8.15
CA CYS A 152 -3.57 10.96 7.74
C CYS A 152 -4.57 11.27 8.87
N GLU A 153 -5.62 12.01 8.55
CA GLU A 153 -6.71 12.33 9.50
C GLU A 153 -7.63 11.13 9.72
N LYS A 154 -7.71 10.23 8.72
CA LYS A 154 -8.61 9.07 8.73
C LYS A 154 -8.04 7.93 7.88
N ILE A 155 -8.34 6.72 8.31
CA ILE A 155 -8.03 5.49 7.57
C ILE A 155 -9.33 4.86 7.06
N LEU A 156 -9.45 4.70 5.76
CA LEU A 156 -10.50 3.93 5.11
C LEU A 156 -9.98 2.51 4.87
N TYR A 157 -10.37 1.58 5.74
CA TYR A 157 -9.97 0.19 5.63
C TYR A 157 -10.92 -0.57 4.72
N VAL A 158 -10.51 -0.77 3.47
CA VAL A 158 -11.30 -1.47 2.45
C VAL A 158 -11.16 -2.97 2.63
N THR A 159 -12.29 -3.68 2.69
CA THR A 159 -12.33 -5.13 2.77
C THR A 159 -13.42 -5.71 1.87
N ALA A 160 -13.29 -7.00 1.53
CA ALA A 160 -14.28 -7.74 0.75
C ALA A 160 -14.29 -9.21 1.20
N PRO A 161 -15.36 -9.98 0.91
CA PRO A 161 -15.44 -11.40 1.24
C PRO A 161 -14.25 -12.18 0.67
N PHE A 162 -13.83 -13.22 1.39
CA PHE A 162 -12.67 -14.02 1.02
C PHE A 162 -12.74 -14.55 -0.42
N PHE A 163 -13.86 -15.16 -0.81
CA PHE A 163 -14.02 -15.72 -2.15
C PHE A 163 -14.02 -14.66 -3.25
N THR A 164 -14.64 -13.50 -3.00
CA THR A 164 -14.60 -12.35 -3.92
C THR A 164 -13.16 -11.87 -4.14
N ARG A 165 -12.39 -11.75 -3.05
CA ARG A 165 -10.98 -11.37 -3.14
C ARG A 165 -10.15 -12.43 -3.87
N LEU A 166 -10.39 -13.70 -3.60
CA LEU A 166 -9.69 -14.81 -4.27
C LEU A 166 -9.94 -14.81 -5.78
N GLN A 167 -11.19 -14.65 -6.18
CA GLN A 167 -11.58 -14.55 -7.58
C GLN A 167 -10.94 -13.34 -8.27
N ARG A 168 -11.04 -12.13 -7.65
CA ARG A 168 -10.44 -10.90 -8.17
C ARG A 168 -8.93 -11.02 -8.31
N ALA A 169 -8.24 -11.58 -7.30
CA ALA A 169 -6.79 -11.78 -7.34
C ALA A 169 -6.38 -12.76 -8.45
N ARG A 170 -7.13 -13.85 -8.63
CA ARG A 170 -6.84 -14.85 -9.66
C ARG A 170 -6.98 -14.28 -11.08
N ILE A 171 -8.04 -13.48 -11.31
CA ILE A 171 -8.28 -12.85 -12.63
C ILE A 171 -7.22 -11.77 -12.92
N ARG A 172 -6.89 -10.94 -11.93
CA ARG A 172 -5.97 -9.81 -12.12
C ARG A 172 -4.53 -10.23 -12.26
N ASP A 173 -4.06 -11.14 -11.38
CA ASP A 173 -2.63 -11.42 -11.23
C ASP A 173 -2.19 -12.69 -11.97
N HIS A 174 -3.14 -13.52 -12.45
CA HIS A 174 -2.88 -14.81 -13.11
C HIS A 174 -1.98 -15.75 -12.29
N LEU A 175 -1.97 -15.58 -10.96
CA LEU A 175 -1.14 -16.37 -10.06
C LEU A 175 -1.83 -17.70 -9.66
N PRO A 176 -1.05 -18.75 -9.36
CA PRO A 176 -1.56 -19.96 -8.73
C PRO A 176 -2.27 -19.64 -7.41
N VAL A 177 -3.36 -20.36 -7.13
CA VAL A 177 -4.18 -20.16 -5.92
C VAL A 177 -3.33 -20.26 -4.65
N THR A 178 -2.37 -21.19 -4.61
CA THR A 178 -1.45 -21.37 -3.48
C THR A 178 -0.64 -20.11 -3.17
N GLN A 179 -0.16 -19.40 -4.19
CA GLN A 179 0.56 -18.15 -4.01
C GLN A 179 -0.36 -17.02 -3.51
N ILE A 180 -1.61 -16.94 -4.02
CA ILE A 180 -2.60 -15.98 -3.55
C ILE A 180 -2.93 -16.22 -2.07
N LEU A 181 -3.15 -17.48 -1.69
CA LEU A 181 -3.43 -17.86 -0.30
C LEU A 181 -2.26 -17.51 0.63
N ARG A 182 -1.02 -17.74 0.20
CA ARG A 182 0.18 -17.34 0.94
C ARG A 182 0.21 -15.83 1.18
N ARG A 183 -0.10 -15.01 0.16
CA ARG A 183 -0.21 -13.53 0.30
C ARG A 183 -1.36 -13.13 1.23
N PHE A 184 -2.51 -13.80 1.16
CA PHE A 184 -3.62 -13.55 2.09
C PHE A 184 -3.23 -13.84 3.54
N TYR A 185 -2.51 -14.93 3.76
CA TYR A 185 -2.03 -15.31 5.08
C TYR A 185 -1.05 -14.29 5.66
N THR A 186 -0.13 -13.75 4.87
CA THR A 186 0.79 -12.71 5.33
C THR A 186 0.07 -11.42 5.74
N GLN A 187 -1.10 -11.15 5.15
CA GLN A 187 -1.91 -9.96 5.41
C GLN A 187 -2.99 -10.16 6.49
N ARG A 188 -3.06 -11.31 7.17
CA ARG A 188 -4.14 -11.63 8.12
C ARG A 188 -4.23 -10.67 9.31
N ASN A 189 -3.12 -10.06 9.71
CA ASN A 189 -3.03 -9.14 10.85
C ASN A 189 -3.14 -7.65 10.45
N LEU A 190 -3.29 -7.35 9.17
CA LEU A 190 -3.24 -5.99 8.63
C LEU A 190 -4.18 -5.02 9.37
N PHE A 191 -5.41 -5.41 9.63
CA PHE A 191 -6.38 -4.60 10.35
C PHE A 191 -5.93 -4.25 11.78
N LYS A 192 -5.29 -5.21 12.46
CA LYS A 192 -4.77 -4.99 13.82
C LYS A 192 -3.67 -3.94 13.84
N GLU A 193 -2.79 -3.94 12.83
CA GLU A 193 -1.70 -2.97 12.72
C GLU A 193 -2.26 -1.54 12.52
N TYR A 194 -3.25 -1.36 11.66
CA TYR A 194 -3.90 -0.05 11.50
C TYR A 194 -4.66 0.40 12.74
N LYS A 195 -5.27 -0.51 13.49
CA LYS A 195 -5.93 -0.16 14.77
C LYS A 195 -4.97 0.37 15.84
N LYS A 196 -3.71 -0.06 15.81
CA LYS A 196 -2.69 0.39 16.77
C LYS A 196 -2.23 1.84 16.53
N SER A 197 -2.46 2.38 15.34
CA SER A 197 -2.00 3.73 14.97
C SER A 197 -2.67 4.86 15.77
N GLY A 198 -3.81 4.59 16.41
CA GLY A 198 -4.61 5.62 17.10
C GLY A 198 -5.44 6.51 16.17
N ILE A 199 -5.24 6.42 14.86
CA ILE A 199 -5.99 7.19 13.86
C ILE A 199 -7.40 6.56 13.68
N PRO A 200 -8.47 7.37 13.50
CA PRO A 200 -9.81 6.86 13.25
C PRO A 200 -9.85 5.92 12.05
N VAL A 201 -10.32 4.67 12.24
CA VAL A 201 -10.43 3.66 11.18
C VAL A 201 -11.89 3.43 10.84
N GLU A 202 -12.27 3.68 9.60
CA GLU A 202 -13.57 3.33 9.04
C GLU A 202 -13.46 2.12 8.12
N ILE A 203 -14.37 1.13 8.30
CA ILE A 203 -14.36 -0.08 7.48
C ILE A 203 -15.31 0.06 6.32
N ILE A 204 -14.79 -0.10 5.10
CA ILE A 204 -15.57 -0.11 3.85
C ILE A 204 -15.68 -1.53 3.33
N PHE A 205 -16.91 -2.01 3.22
CA PHE A 205 -17.22 -3.32 2.66
C PHE A 205 -17.48 -3.22 1.15
N ASN A 206 -16.53 -3.67 0.33
CA ASN A 206 -16.63 -3.71 -1.12
C ASN A 206 -17.04 -5.13 -1.58
N LYS A 207 -18.35 -5.30 -1.78
CA LYS A 207 -18.96 -6.58 -2.19
C LYS A 207 -18.71 -6.91 -3.67
#